data_cb178c245eb42b5bf913d18f2bf4192a
#
_entry.id   cb178c245eb42b5bf913d18f2bf4192a
#
_cell.length_a   1.000
_cell.length_b   1.000
_cell.length_c   1.000
_cell.angle_alpha   90.00
_cell.angle_beta   90.00
_cell.angle_gamma   90.00
#
_symmetry.space_group_name_H-M   'P 1'
#
loop_
_entity.id
_entity.type
_entity.pdbx_description
1 polymer ?
#
loop_
_entity_poly.entity_id
_entity_poly.type
_entity_poly.pdbx_seq_one_letter_code
_entity_poly.pdbx_strand_id
1 'polypeptide(L)'
;FELQAAATEDAIVLSLSTSHSFPLIEVMSYLHSASAEQVLVQALLDAPLFPARFRWNATNALALPRFSGGKKVAPQLQRMKSEDLMATVFPDQVACLENIVGEREVPDHPLVAQTLQDCLHEAMDVDGWLALLRALEAGEVQVTARDLTGPSPFAAEVLGARPYAFLDDAPLEERRTRAVQTRGLGVAAQAQ
;
A
#
# COMPACT_ATOMS: atom_id res chain seq x y z
N PHE A 1 -2.37 -11.09 -12.69
CA PHE A 1 -3.42 -10.82 -11.70
C PHE A 1 -3.58 -9.32 -11.56
N GLU A 2 -4.75 -8.80 -11.85
CA GLU A 2 -5.07 -7.42 -11.54
C GLU A 2 -5.83 -7.42 -10.20
N LEU A 3 -5.17 -6.93 -9.16
CA LEU A 3 -5.69 -6.78 -7.81
C LEU A 3 -5.77 -5.29 -7.51
N GLN A 4 -6.96 -4.79 -7.23
CA GLN A 4 -7.14 -3.45 -6.70
C GLN A 4 -7.38 -3.55 -5.20
N ALA A 5 -6.67 -2.73 -4.44
CA ALA A 5 -6.78 -2.69 -3.00
C ALA A 5 -7.08 -1.28 -2.50
N ALA A 6 -7.94 -1.18 -1.51
CA ALA A 6 -8.19 0.05 -0.77
C ALA A 6 -8.35 -0.27 0.71
N ALA A 7 -7.91 0.61 1.59
CA ALA A 7 -7.97 0.42 3.04
C ALA A 7 -8.53 1.66 3.73
N THR A 8 -9.22 1.42 4.84
CA THR A 8 -9.59 2.38 5.87
C THR A 8 -8.95 1.95 7.19
N GLU A 9 -9.24 2.66 8.29
CA GLU A 9 -8.78 2.25 9.63
C GLU A 9 -9.34 0.89 10.06
N ASP A 10 -10.54 0.52 9.58
CA ASP A 10 -11.28 -0.66 10.04
C ASP A 10 -11.38 -1.79 9.00
N ALA A 11 -11.02 -1.53 7.74
CA ALA A 11 -11.26 -2.49 6.67
C ALA A 11 -10.25 -2.42 5.54
N ILE A 12 -9.95 -3.57 4.95
CA ILE A 12 -9.23 -3.70 3.68
C ILE A 12 -10.21 -4.27 2.65
N VAL A 13 -10.37 -3.57 1.54
CA VAL A 13 -11.20 -4.01 0.41
C VAL A 13 -10.27 -4.44 -0.72
N LEU A 14 -10.39 -5.68 -1.13
CA LEU A 14 -9.67 -6.26 -2.25
C LEU A 14 -10.66 -6.55 -3.38
N SER A 15 -10.38 -6.04 -4.57
CA SER A 15 -11.15 -6.34 -5.78
C SER A 15 -10.31 -7.20 -6.71
N LEU A 16 -10.85 -8.35 -7.06
CA LEU A 16 -10.26 -9.30 -7.99
C LEU A 16 -11.06 -9.29 -9.30
N SER A 17 -10.43 -9.68 -10.40
CA SER A 17 -11.15 -9.88 -11.65
C SER A 17 -12.18 -11.02 -11.50
N THR A 18 -13.27 -10.96 -12.27
CA THR A 18 -14.39 -11.92 -12.23
C THR A 18 -14.02 -13.36 -12.52
N SER A 19 -12.82 -13.62 -13.04
CA SER A 19 -12.33 -14.97 -13.36
C SER A 19 -11.74 -15.72 -12.16
N HIS A 20 -11.61 -15.06 -11.00
CA HIS A 20 -10.98 -15.64 -9.82
C HIS A 20 -11.94 -15.66 -8.65
N SER A 21 -12.18 -16.85 -8.13
CA SER A 21 -12.95 -17.07 -6.89
C SER A 21 -12.19 -18.08 -6.03
N PHE A 22 -12.06 -17.77 -4.75
CA PHE A 22 -11.46 -18.64 -3.75
C PHE A 22 -12.15 -18.42 -2.40
N PRO A 23 -12.14 -19.39 -1.49
CA PRO A 23 -12.71 -19.22 -0.17
C PRO A 23 -11.99 -18.11 0.61
N LEU A 24 -12.74 -17.16 1.17
CA LEU A 24 -12.15 -16.01 1.90
C LEU A 24 -11.25 -16.44 3.07
N ILE A 25 -11.54 -17.57 3.69
CA ILE A 25 -10.74 -18.09 4.81
C ILE A 25 -9.31 -18.46 4.36
N GLU A 26 -9.10 -18.79 3.09
CA GLU A 26 -7.78 -19.14 2.57
C GLU A 26 -6.83 -17.93 2.56
N VAL A 27 -7.34 -16.69 2.53
CA VAL A 27 -6.51 -15.49 2.61
C VAL A 27 -5.63 -15.51 3.85
N MET A 28 -6.18 -15.99 4.96
CA MET A 28 -5.47 -16.03 6.24
C MET A 28 -4.35 -17.07 6.26
N SER A 29 -4.40 -18.09 5.39
CA SER A 29 -3.35 -19.11 5.28
C SER A 29 -2.07 -18.61 4.61
N TYR A 30 -2.12 -17.46 3.94
CA TYR A 30 -0.96 -16.82 3.31
C TYR A 30 -0.24 -15.83 4.23
N LEU A 31 -0.86 -15.51 5.38
CA LEU A 31 -0.35 -14.52 6.33
C LEU A 31 0.40 -15.23 7.47
N HIS A 32 1.72 -15.13 7.45
CA HIS A 32 2.57 -15.74 8.49
C HIS A 32 3.46 -14.68 9.15
N SER A 33 3.49 -14.68 10.49
CA SER A 33 4.32 -13.72 11.26
C SER A 33 5.81 -13.84 10.93
N ALA A 34 6.27 -15.03 10.56
CA ALA A 34 7.69 -15.28 10.24
C ALA A 34 8.14 -14.67 8.90
N SER A 35 7.25 -14.47 7.93
CA SER A 35 7.57 -13.95 6.60
C SER A 35 6.99 -12.57 6.30
N ALA A 36 6.03 -12.11 7.13
CA ALA A 36 5.27 -10.90 6.85
C ALA A 36 6.15 -9.66 6.74
N GLU A 37 7.15 -9.49 7.60
CA GLU A 37 8.06 -8.34 7.55
C GLU A 37 8.89 -8.32 6.28
N GLN A 38 9.44 -9.46 5.87
CA GLN A 38 10.23 -9.57 4.64
C GLN A 38 9.39 -9.23 3.40
N VAL A 39 8.19 -9.80 3.32
CA VAL A 39 7.24 -9.50 2.23
C VAL A 39 6.85 -8.02 2.23
N LEU A 40 6.61 -7.45 3.42
CA LEU A 40 6.26 -6.03 3.55
C LEU A 40 7.40 -5.11 3.12
N VAL A 41 8.66 -5.46 3.46
CA VAL A 41 9.84 -4.71 2.99
C VAL A 41 9.89 -4.71 1.46
N GLN A 42 9.74 -5.86 0.81
CA GLN A 42 9.77 -5.92 -0.66
C GLN A 42 8.62 -5.12 -1.29
N ALA A 43 7.41 -5.20 -0.74
CA ALA A 43 6.28 -4.41 -1.20
C ALA A 43 6.47 -2.89 -0.97
N LEU A 44 7.11 -2.51 0.14
CA LEU A 44 7.43 -1.13 0.46
C LEU A 44 8.41 -0.51 -0.55
N LEU A 45 9.37 -1.28 -1.05
CA LEU A 45 10.31 -0.81 -2.06
C LEU A 45 9.62 -0.43 -3.37
N ASP A 46 8.46 -1.01 -3.70
CA ASP A 46 7.64 -0.63 -4.85
C ASP A 46 6.66 0.53 -4.55
N ALA A 47 6.48 0.87 -3.28
CA ALA A 47 5.54 1.89 -2.88
C ALA A 47 6.16 3.30 -2.94
N PRO A 48 5.37 4.35 -3.29
CA PRO A 48 5.84 5.74 -3.31
C PRO A 48 6.33 6.26 -1.95
N LEU A 49 6.00 5.57 -0.88
CA LEU A 49 6.38 5.91 0.49
C LEU A 49 7.90 5.85 0.69
N PHE A 50 8.55 4.79 0.20
CA PHE A 50 9.99 4.59 0.39
C PHE A 50 10.83 5.74 -0.22
N PRO A 51 10.71 6.09 -1.52
CA PRO A 51 11.49 7.19 -2.09
C PRO A 51 11.14 8.56 -1.47
N ALA A 52 9.92 8.76 -1.02
CA ALA A 52 9.53 9.99 -0.33
C ALA A 52 10.23 10.11 1.04
N ARG A 53 10.25 9.04 1.84
CA ARG A 53 10.92 9.00 3.14
C ARG A 53 12.43 9.03 3.00
N PHE A 54 12.99 8.33 2.01
CA PHE A 54 14.42 8.37 1.70
C PHE A 54 14.90 9.80 1.43
N ARG A 55 14.17 10.56 0.61
CA ARG A 55 14.48 11.97 0.35
C ARG A 55 14.45 12.82 1.62
N TRP A 56 13.47 12.56 2.50
CA TRP A 56 13.38 13.23 3.80
C TRP A 56 14.62 12.94 4.65
N ASN A 57 15.00 11.69 4.79
CA ASN A 57 16.15 11.26 5.59
C ASN A 57 17.47 11.77 5.01
N ALA A 58 17.65 11.69 3.70
CA ALA A 58 18.82 12.23 3.02
C ALA A 58 18.94 13.76 3.19
N THR A 59 17.81 14.47 3.26
CA THR A 59 17.80 15.91 3.51
C THR A 59 18.15 16.23 4.98
N ASN A 60 17.66 15.45 5.94
CA ASN A 60 17.96 15.63 7.35
C ASN A 60 19.41 15.24 7.68
N ALA A 61 19.93 14.22 6.99
CA ALA A 61 21.34 13.83 7.06
C ALA A 61 22.30 14.79 6.32
N LEU A 62 21.78 15.91 5.78
CA LEU A 62 22.53 16.89 4.99
C LEU A 62 23.19 16.34 3.71
N ALA A 63 22.82 15.13 3.29
CA ALA A 63 23.27 14.56 2.02
C ALA A 63 22.62 15.27 0.81
N LEU A 64 21.42 15.85 1.02
CA LEU A 64 20.73 16.67 0.03
C LEU A 64 20.59 18.11 0.52
N PRO A 65 21.25 19.11 -0.10
CA PRO A 65 21.16 20.49 0.33
C PRO A 65 19.78 21.08 0.02
N ARG A 66 19.18 21.76 1.02
CA ARG A 66 17.95 22.56 0.83
C ARG A 66 18.21 23.90 0.13
N PHE A 67 19.43 24.39 0.26
CA PHE A 67 19.86 25.68 -0.31
C PHE A 67 21.14 25.50 -1.11
N SER A 68 21.25 26.20 -2.22
CA SER A 68 22.45 26.28 -3.03
C SER A 68 22.61 27.70 -3.55
N GLY A 69 23.80 28.30 -3.34
CA GLY A 69 24.07 29.68 -3.74
C GLY A 69 23.12 30.71 -3.08
N GLY A 70 22.72 30.49 -1.81
CA GLY A 70 21.79 31.36 -1.08
C GLY A 70 20.32 31.25 -1.50
N LYS A 71 19.98 30.40 -2.46
CA LYS A 71 18.61 30.18 -2.92
C LYS A 71 18.12 28.79 -2.54
N LYS A 72 16.81 28.67 -2.24
CA LYS A 72 16.17 27.39 -1.98
C LYS A 72 16.20 26.52 -3.25
N VAL A 73 16.64 25.27 -3.12
CA VAL A 73 16.62 24.30 -4.22
C VAL A 73 15.18 23.97 -4.59
N ALA A 74 14.85 24.02 -5.88
CA ALA A 74 13.52 23.70 -6.35
C ALA A 74 13.14 22.23 -6.01
N PRO A 75 11.88 21.95 -5.63
CA PRO A 75 11.45 20.60 -5.24
C PRO A 75 11.74 19.52 -6.28
N GLN A 76 11.63 19.84 -7.56
CA GLN A 76 11.95 18.94 -8.67
C GLN A 76 13.42 18.56 -8.67
N LEU A 77 14.33 19.54 -8.49
CA LEU A 77 15.77 19.28 -8.41
C LEU A 77 16.13 18.46 -7.17
N GLN A 78 15.41 18.64 -6.05
CA GLN A 78 15.60 17.82 -4.85
C GLN A 78 15.19 16.37 -5.11
N ARG A 79 14.10 16.13 -5.87
CA ARG A 79 13.69 14.77 -6.26
C ARG A 79 14.76 14.11 -7.14
N MET A 80 15.20 14.77 -8.19
CA MET A 80 16.25 14.27 -9.09
C MET A 80 17.53 13.92 -8.31
N LYS A 81 18.02 14.82 -7.45
CA LYS A 81 19.19 14.55 -6.62
C LYS A 81 19.00 13.40 -5.65
N SER A 82 17.77 13.22 -5.14
CA SER A 82 17.43 12.09 -4.28
C SER A 82 17.44 10.77 -5.05
N GLU A 83 16.94 10.78 -6.28
CA GLU A 83 16.95 9.63 -7.18
C GLU A 83 18.39 9.26 -7.57
N ASP A 84 19.24 10.25 -7.90
CA ASP A 84 20.67 10.05 -8.17
C ASP A 84 21.41 9.47 -6.96
N LEU A 85 21.13 9.97 -5.76
CA LEU A 85 21.70 9.43 -4.53
C LEU A 85 21.21 8.00 -4.27
N MET A 86 19.92 7.76 -4.47
CA MET A 86 19.33 6.43 -4.33
C MET A 86 19.95 5.44 -5.32
N ALA A 87 20.11 5.82 -6.59
CA ALA A 87 20.78 5.01 -7.59
C ALA A 87 22.22 4.63 -7.21
N THR A 88 22.88 5.51 -6.43
CA THR A 88 24.25 5.28 -5.96
C THR A 88 24.30 4.31 -4.76
N VAL A 89 23.39 4.49 -3.78
CA VAL A 89 23.43 3.73 -2.53
C VAL A 89 22.57 2.48 -2.56
N PHE A 90 21.58 2.43 -3.44
CA PHE A 90 20.66 1.31 -3.61
C PHE A 90 20.30 1.14 -5.11
N PRO A 91 21.24 0.62 -5.92
CA PRO A 91 21.03 0.48 -7.37
C PRO A 91 19.79 -0.32 -7.75
N ASP A 92 19.48 -1.41 -7.02
CA ASP A 92 18.33 -2.28 -7.29
C ASP A 92 16.98 -1.53 -7.15
N GLN A 93 16.94 -0.46 -6.36
CA GLN A 93 15.73 0.34 -6.19
C GLN A 93 15.32 1.10 -7.46
N VAL A 94 16.28 1.45 -8.31
CA VAL A 94 16.06 2.19 -9.55
C VAL A 94 16.22 1.31 -10.80
N ALA A 95 16.66 0.06 -10.62
CA ALA A 95 16.76 -0.90 -11.70
C ALA A 95 15.39 -1.31 -12.23
N CYS A 96 15.32 -1.64 -13.52
CA CYS A 96 14.11 -2.25 -14.07
C CYS A 96 13.87 -3.62 -13.44
N LEU A 97 12.63 -3.91 -13.02
CA LEU A 97 12.26 -5.19 -12.39
C LEU A 97 12.63 -6.41 -13.22
N GLU A 98 12.64 -6.28 -14.55
CA GLU A 98 13.04 -7.35 -15.47
C GLU A 98 14.51 -7.77 -15.33
N ASN A 99 15.34 -6.90 -14.75
CA ASN A 99 16.77 -7.16 -14.53
C ASN A 99 17.08 -7.71 -13.13
N ILE A 100 16.09 -7.77 -12.25
CA ILE A 100 16.24 -8.24 -10.88
C ILE A 100 15.74 -9.68 -10.82
N VAL A 101 16.63 -10.59 -10.45
CA VAL A 101 16.29 -12.00 -10.27
C VAL A 101 15.93 -12.25 -8.81
N GLY A 102 14.64 -12.41 -8.53
CA GLY A 102 14.15 -12.62 -7.18
C GLY A 102 13.84 -11.34 -6.41
N GLU A 103 14.13 -11.32 -5.11
CA GLU A 103 13.93 -10.17 -4.25
C GLU A 103 15.06 -9.15 -4.42
N ARG A 104 14.76 -7.86 -4.19
CA ARG A 104 15.80 -6.82 -4.15
C ARG A 104 16.71 -7.02 -2.94
N GLU A 105 18.02 -7.00 -3.16
CA GLU A 105 18.99 -7.05 -2.08
C GLU A 105 19.09 -5.66 -1.42
N VAL A 106 18.64 -5.58 -0.17
CA VAL A 106 18.67 -4.33 0.60
C VAL A 106 20.10 -4.08 1.07
N PRO A 107 20.75 -2.97 0.64
CA PRO A 107 22.13 -2.69 1.00
C PRO A 107 22.25 -2.28 2.49
N ASP A 108 23.35 -2.65 3.10
CA ASP A 108 23.75 -2.17 4.43
C ASP A 108 24.26 -0.73 4.35
N HIS A 109 23.31 0.21 4.25
CA HIS A 109 23.61 1.64 4.18
C HIS A 109 22.71 2.41 5.16
N PRO A 110 23.27 3.33 5.98
CA PRO A 110 22.52 4.02 7.05
C PRO A 110 21.25 4.73 6.59
N LEU A 111 21.27 5.38 5.42
CA LEU A 111 20.08 6.05 4.88
C LEU A 111 18.99 5.06 4.48
N VAL A 112 19.36 3.89 3.97
CA VAL A 112 18.40 2.85 3.58
C VAL A 112 17.81 2.21 4.84
N ALA A 113 18.64 1.82 5.78
CA ALA A 113 18.23 1.25 7.06
C ALA A 113 17.28 2.18 7.83
N GLN A 114 17.65 3.47 7.96
CA GLN A 114 16.80 4.48 8.62
C GLN A 114 15.48 4.67 7.86
N THR A 115 15.51 4.64 6.52
CA THR A 115 14.29 4.81 5.73
C THR A 115 13.32 3.65 5.92
N LEU A 116 13.83 2.41 5.93
CA LEU A 116 13.03 1.23 6.22
C LEU A 116 12.45 1.29 7.63
N GLN A 117 13.29 1.61 8.62
CA GLN A 117 12.86 1.78 10.02
C GLN A 117 11.71 2.77 10.15
N ASP A 118 11.85 3.96 9.56
CA ASP A 118 10.83 5.00 9.61
C ASP A 118 9.54 4.58 8.89
N CYS A 119 9.66 3.89 7.75
CA CYS A 119 8.49 3.42 7.03
C CYS A 119 7.74 2.34 7.80
N LEU A 120 8.45 1.38 8.36
CA LEU A 120 7.86 0.22 9.02
C LEU A 120 7.28 0.57 10.41
N HIS A 121 7.98 1.38 11.20
CA HIS A 121 7.61 1.62 12.60
C HIS A 121 6.98 2.99 12.85
N GLU A 122 7.24 4.03 12.03
CA GLU A 122 6.62 5.34 12.21
C GLU A 122 5.42 5.57 11.29
N ALA A 123 5.53 5.18 10.00
CA ALA A 123 4.47 5.37 9.03
C ALA A 123 3.48 4.19 8.98
N MET A 124 3.96 3.00 9.29
CA MET A 124 3.19 1.77 9.46
C MET A 124 3.36 1.30 10.90
N ASP A 125 2.44 0.47 11.38
CA ASP A 125 2.54 -0.22 12.67
C ASP A 125 2.91 -1.69 12.44
N VAL A 126 4.14 -1.94 11.98
CA VAL A 126 4.60 -3.31 11.72
C VAL A 126 4.61 -4.16 12.98
N ASP A 127 4.92 -3.58 14.14
CA ASP A 127 4.98 -4.30 15.41
C ASP A 127 3.58 -4.78 15.83
N GLY A 128 2.57 -3.92 15.71
CA GLY A 128 1.17 -4.27 15.94
C GLY A 128 0.66 -5.29 14.93
N TRP A 129 1.04 -5.15 13.66
CA TRP A 129 0.72 -6.13 12.63
C TRP A 129 1.30 -7.52 12.94
N LEU A 130 2.57 -7.61 13.27
CA LEU A 130 3.22 -8.87 13.65
C LEU A 130 2.64 -9.48 14.94
N ALA A 131 2.27 -8.63 15.91
CA ALA A 131 1.60 -9.09 17.13
C ALA A 131 0.23 -9.70 16.81
N LEU A 132 -0.55 -9.07 15.94
CA LEU A 132 -1.83 -9.61 15.47
C LEU A 132 -1.67 -10.95 14.75
N LEU A 133 -0.68 -11.08 13.86
CA LEU A 133 -0.42 -12.33 13.14
C LEU A 133 -0.04 -13.46 14.12
N ARG A 134 0.79 -13.18 15.12
CA ARG A 134 1.14 -14.16 16.16
C ARG A 134 -0.09 -14.58 16.98
N ALA A 135 -0.97 -13.66 17.33
CA ALA A 135 -2.21 -13.96 18.05
C ALA A 135 -3.17 -14.81 17.19
N LEU A 136 -3.23 -14.57 15.88
CA LEU A 136 -3.97 -15.41 14.93
C LEU A 136 -3.38 -16.82 14.84
N GLU A 137 -2.08 -16.95 14.73
CA GLU A 137 -1.36 -18.24 14.69
C GLU A 137 -1.51 -19.02 16.01
N ALA A 138 -1.55 -18.32 17.13
CA ALA A 138 -1.80 -18.91 18.45
C ALA A 138 -3.27 -19.30 18.69
N GLY A 139 -4.19 -18.89 17.80
CA GLY A 139 -5.63 -19.14 17.96
C GLY A 139 -6.31 -18.26 19.01
N GLU A 140 -5.65 -17.19 19.44
CA GLU A 140 -6.20 -16.20 20.39
C GLU A 140 -7.26 -15.30 19.74
N VAL A 141 -7.14 -15.12 18.41
CA VAL A 141 -8.08 -14.34 17.60
C VAL A 141 -8.88 -15.26 16.69
N GLN A 142 -10.21 -15.19 16.79
CA GLN A 142 -11.10 -15.98 15.95
C GLN A 142 -11.35 -15.30 14.61
N VAL A 143 -11.04 -16.02 13.52
CA VAL A 143 -11.35 -15.57 12.16
C VAL A 143 -12.70 -16.12 11.74
N THR A 144 -13.56 -15.27 11.20
CA THR A 144 -14.87 -15.65 10.65
C THR A 144 -14.95 -15.19 9.19
N ALA A 145 -15.26 -16.10 8.27
CA ALA A 145 -15.51 -15.80 6.87
C ALA A 145 -17.00 -15.94 6.55
N ARG A 146 -17.55 -15.04 5.75
CA ARG A 146 -18.94 -15.07 5.28
C ARG A 146 -19.02 -14.64 3.83
N ASP A 147 -19.74 -15.40 3.03
CA ASP A 147 -20.12 -15.01 1.68
C ASP A 147 -21.38 -14.16 1.74
N LEU A 148 -21.35 -13.01 1.07
CA LEU A 148 -22.46 -12.06 1.01
C LEU A 148 -22.89 -11.88 -0.44
N THR A 149 -24.16 -11.58 -0.65
CA THR A 149 -24.74 -11.27 -1.97
C THR A 149 -24.45 -9.85 -2.46
N GLY A 150 -23.87 -9.02 -1.62
CA GLY A 150 -23.47 -7.64 -1.90
C GLY A 150 -22.29 -7.22 -1.04
N PRO A 151 -21.73 -6.03 -1.26
CA PRO A 151 -20.61 -5.52 -0.49
C PRO A 151 -20.90 -5.46 1.01
N SER A 152 -19.90 -5.81 1.83
CA SER A 152 -19.98 -5.67 3.27
C SER A 152 -20.27 -4.22 3.68
N PRO A 153 -21.04 -3.96 4.77
CA PRO A 153 -21.18 -2.62 5.34
C PRO A 153 -19.84 -1.94 5.65
N PHE A 154 -18.82 -2.70 6.03
CA PHE A 154 -17.45 -2.18 6.24
C PHE A 154 -16.78 -1.67 4.97
N ALA A 155 -17.20 -2.12 3.79
CA ALA A 155 -16.70 -1.64 2.52
C ALA A 155 -17.43 -0.36 2.04
N ALA A 156 -18.52 0.03 2.68
CA ALA A 156 -19.39 1.11 2.21
C ALA A 156 -18.65 2.47 2.15
N GLU A 157 -17.78 2.75 3.10
CA GLU A 157 -16.99 3.97 3.13
C GLU A 157 -16.01 4.03 1.95
N VAL A 158 -15.26 2.95 1.70
CA VAL A 158 -14.32 2.84 0.58
C VAL A 158 -15.05 2.97 -0.74
N LEU A 159 -16.16 2.26 -0.91
CA LEU A 159 -16.97 2.27 -2.14
C LEU A 159 -17.66 3.63 -2.34
N GLY A 160 -18.09 4.28 -1.27
CA GLY A 160 -18.69 5.62 -1.31
C GLY A 160 -17.70 6.72 -1.61
N ALA A 161 -16.48 6.65 -1.06
CA ALA A 161 -15.44 7.65 -1.26
C ALA A 161 -14.81 7.59 -2.67
N ARG A 162 -14.78 6.40 -3.30
CA ARG A 162 -14.21 6.18 -4.64
C ARG A 162 -15.15 5.38 -5.54
N PRO A 163 -16.32 5.92 -5.89
CA PRO A 163 -17.31 5.17 -6.67
C PRO A 163 -16.81 4.72 -8.05
N TYR A 164 -15.70 5.29 -8.53
CA TYR A 164 -15.13 5.00 -9.84
C TYR A 164 -13.83 4.15 -9.78
N ALA A 165 -13.19 3.97 -8.63
CA ALA A 165 -11.91 3.28 -8.53
C ALA A 165 -11.99 1.79 -8.89
N PHE A 166 -13.16 1.17 -8.63
CA PHE A 166 -13.41 -0.24 -8.96
C PHE A 166 -14.15 -0.44 -10.29
N LEU A 167 -14.37 0.63 -11.04
CA LEU A 167 -15.21 0.62 -12.25
C LEU A 167 -14.42 0.96 -13.52
N ASP A 168 -13.10 1.17 -13.42
CA ASP A 168 -12.31 1.64 -14.57
C ASP A 168 -12.29 0.64 -15.73
N ASP A 169 -12.43 -0.66 -15.44
CA ASP A 169 -12.46 -1.71 -16.46
C ASP A 169 -13.87 -2.07 -16.96
N ALA A 170 -14.91 -1.53 -16.33
CA ALA A 170 -16.28 -1.79 -16.76
C ALA A 170 -16.72 -0.90 -17.93
N PRO A 171 -17.54 -1.39 -18.87
CA PRO A 171 -18.10 -0.59 -19.95
C PRO A 171 -18.81 0.67 -19.42
N LEU A 172 -18.76 1.76 -20.18
CA LEU A 172 -19.25 3.09 -19.76
C LEU A 172 -20.72 3.10 -19.35
N GLU A 173 -21.53 2.24 -19.96
CA GLU A 173 -22.96 2.07 -19.65
C GLU A 173 -23.18 1.40 -18.29
N GLU A 174 -22.36 0.41 -17.97
CA GLU A 174 -22.41 -0.29 -16.68
C GLU A 174 -21.95 0.64 -15.54
N ARG A 175 -20.93 1.47 -15.78
CA ARG A 175 -20.49 2.51 -14.84
C ARG A 175 -21.61 3.51 -14.53
N ARG A 176 -22.35 3.96 -15.54
CA ARG A 176 -23.49 4.88 -15.38
C ARG A 176 -24.62 4.26 -14.59
N THR A 177 -24.95 3.00 -14.85
CA THR A 177 -26.05 2.29 -14.17
C THR A 177 -25.73 2.10 -12.69
N ARG A 178 -24.50 1.72 -12.34
CA ARG A 178 -24.06 1.58 -10.93
C ARG A 178 -24.02 2.91 -10.20
N ALA A 179 -23.56 3.99 -10.84
CA ALA A 179 -23.56 5.34 -10.25
C ALA A 179 -24.98 5.85 -9.93
N VAL A 180 -25.98 5.49 -10.73
CA VAL A 180 -27.38 5.82 -10.48
C VAL A 180 -27.94 5.00 -9.31
N GLN A 181 -27.62 3.72 -9.22
CA GLN A 181 -28.06 2.85 -8.12
C GLN A 181 -27.46 3.28 -6.77
N THR A 182 -26.19 3.68 -6.74
CA THR A 182 -25.53 4.15 -5.51
C THR A 182 -26.14 5.48 -5.02
N ARG A 183 -26.51 6.38 -5.93
CA ARG A 183 -27.24 7.61 -5.58
C ARG A 183 -28.63 7.34 -5.03
N GLY A 184 -29.33 6.34 -5.58
CA GLY A 184 -30.66 5.93 -5.10
C GLY A 184 -30.65 5.39 -3.66
N LEU A 185 -29.63 4.66 -3.28
CA LEU A 185 -29.45 4.13 -1.93
C LEU A 185 -29.13 5.24 -0.91
N GLY A 186 -28.32 6.24 -1.30
CA GLY A 186 -27.98 7.37 -0.43
C GLY A 186 -29.19 8.28 -0.11
N VAL A 187 -30.12 8.43 -1.04
CA VAL A 187 -31.35 9.24 -0.84
C VAL A 187 -32.36 8.49 0.06
N ALA A 188 -32.42 7.17 -0.04
CA ALA A 188 -33.33 6.38 0.81
C ALA A 188 -32.87 6.30 2.28
N ALA A 189 -31.54 6.39 2.55
CA ALA A 189 -30.98 6.40 3.91
C ALA A 189 -31.15 7.76 4.64
N GLN A 190 -31.42 8.85 3.92
CA GLN A 190 -31.68 10.17 4.50
C GLN A 190 -33.17 10.46 4.75
N ALA A 191 -34.05 9.54 4.36
CA ALA A 191 -35.51 9.70 4.48
C ALA A 191 -36.13 8.83 5.60
N GLN A 192 -35.35 8.23 6.46
CA GLN A 192 -35.73 7.56 7.71
C GLN A 192 -35.10 8.27 8.92
#